data_6cbcae7bf1c63b9a5d040f1fc5557e0f
#
_entry.id   6cbcae7bf1c63b9a5d040f1fc5557e0f
#
_cell.length_a   1.000
_cell.length_b   1.000
_cell.length_c   1.000
_cell.angle_alpha   90.00
_cell.angle_beta   90.00
_cell.angle_gamma   90.00
#
_symmetry.space_group_name_H-M   'P 1'
#
loop_
_entity.id
_entity.type
_entity.pdbx_description
1 polymer ?
#
loop_
_entity_poly.entity_id
_entity_poly.type
_entity_poly.pdbx_seq_one_letter_code
_entity_poly.pdbx_strand_id
1 'polypeptide(L)'
;TTGNSNRDHVFRTFVEAHIANHLVAANGTLESDNTVLLLNSKNAVFTGDYKSGYTFSGIELGEKNIRVRNGLLHKIVAPSEYKYSIWEYLKIAADVDSVAQYLYRYNVTEFNEGASIKGPIVNGEQTYLDSAFTTTNTWLNSWGGVGNIDSEDSTYIVYVPSNDMWNEMVAKAEKHFNYDLSSANMTEATKYERDSLRKYYARLHNLKFMTYSVNEQKHIKPTDSMMP
;
A
#
# COMPACT_ATOMS: atom_id res chain seq x y z
N THR A 1 -10.58 -11.22 -18.59
CA THR A 1 -9.67 -10.93 -17.45
C THR A 1 -10.25 -9.95 -16.42
N THR A 2 -11.34 -9.23 -16.74
CA THR A 2 -11.99 -8.26 -15.84
C THR A 2 -12.81 -8.88 -14.70
N GLY A 3 -13.21 -10.14 -14.82
CA GLY A 3 -14.01 -10.83 -13.80
C GLY A 3 -13.24 -11.24 -12.54
N ASN A 4 -11.96 -11.59 -12.67
CA ASN A 4 -11.13 -12.01 -11.52
C ASN A 4 -10.70 -10.83 -10.64
N SER A 5 -10.36 -9.69 -11.22
CA SER A 5 -9.93 -8.51 -10.45
C SER A 5 -11.04 -7.98 -9.53
N ASN A 6 -12.29 -8.07 -9.93
CA ASN A 6 -13.42 -7.65 -9.09
C ASN A 6 -13.66 -8.63 -7.92
N ARG A 7 -13.51 -9.94 -8.17
CA ARG A 7 -13.65 -10.97 -7.13
C ARG A 7 -12.55 -10.86 -6.09
N ASP A 8 -11.30 -10.72 -6.50
CA ASP A 8 -10.15 -10.58 -5.60
C ASP A 8 -10.23 -9.29 -4.78
N HIS A 9 -10.70 -8.21 -5.40
CA HIS A 9 -10.96 -6.97 -4.70
C HIS A 9 -12.03 -7.13 -3.61
N VAL A 10 -13.18 -7.73 -3.92
CA VAL A 10 -14.24 -8.00 -2.94
C VAL A 10 -13.75 -8.94 -1.83
N PHE A 11 -13.00 -9.97 -2.18
CA PHE A 11 -12.45 -10.90 -1.21
C PHE A 11 -11.55 -10.18 -0.20
N ARG A 12 -10.59 -9.39 -0.69
CA ARG A 12 -9.64 -8.65 0.15
C ARG A 12 -10.30 -7.52 0.96
N THR A 13 -11.19 -6.76 0.35
CA THR A 13 -11.81 -5.59 0.98
C THR A 13 -12.98 -5.92 1.89
N PHE A 14 -13.64 -7.06 1.67
CA PHE A 14 -14.77 -7.46 2.47
C PHE A 14 -14.48 -8.70 3.33
N VAL A 15 -14.09 -9.84 2.74
CA VAL A 15 -13.93 -11.08 3.50
C VAL A 15 -12.73 -11.00 4.43
N GLU A 16 -11.54 -10.75 3.91
CA GLU A 16 -10.31 -10.68 4.71
C GLU A 16 -10.30 -9.49 5.69
N ALA A 17 -11.05 -8.43 5.40
CA ALA A 17 -11.23 -7.28 6.27
C ALA A 17 -12.08 -7.58 7.53
N HIS A 18 -12.66 -8.78 7.65
CA HIS A 18 -13.46 -9.21 8.79
C HIS A 18 -12.89 -10.45 9.49
N ILE A 19 -11.69 -10.88 9.13
CA ILE A 19 -11.02 -12.06 9.70
C ILE A 19 -9.69 -11.64 10.33
N ALA A 20 -9.56 -11.86 11.64
CA ALA A 20 -8.28 -11.74 12.35
C ALA A 20 -7.55 -13.08 12.37
N ASN A 21 -6.21 -13.04 12.27
CA ASN A 21 -5.39 -14.25 12.32
C ASN A 21 -5.00 -14.67 13.75
N HIS A 22 -5.54 -14.00 14.75
CA HIS A 22 -5.34 -14.32 16.16
C HIS A 22 -6.63 -14.19 16.96
N LEU A 23 -6.65 -14.81 18.14
CA LEU A 23 -7.83 -14.84 18.97
C LEU A 23 -8.01 -13.52 19.72
N VAL A 24 -9.13 -12.86 19.50
CA VAL A 24 -9.52 -11.64 20.21
C VAL A 24 -10.89 -11.84 20.84
N ALA A 25 -10.98 -11.66 22.15
CA ALA A 25 -12.23 -11.79 22.89
C ALA A 25 -12.78 -10.41 23.29
N ALA A 26 -14.09 -10.24 23.19
CA ALA A 26 -14.79 -9.08 23.71
C ALA A 26 -14.97 -9.26 25.22
N ASN A 27 -13.94 -8.98 26.01
CA ASN A 27 -13.94 -9.07 27.48
C ASN A 27 -13.08 -7.96 28.10
N GLY A 28 -13.39 -7.60 29.33
CA GLY A 28 -12.69 -6.52 30.05
C GLY A 28 -12.90 -5.16 29.38
N THR A 29 -11.97 -4.26 29.62
CA THR A 29 -11.89 -2.94 28.97
C THR A 29 -10.87 -3.04 27.84
N LEU A 30 -11.29 -2.72 26.62
CA LEU A 30 -10.44 -2.59 25.44
C LEU A 30 -10.30 -1.11 25.14
N GLU A 31 -9.08 -0.59 25.22
CA GLU A 31 -8.78 0.82 25.05
C GLU A 31 -9.10 1.31 23.62
N SER A 32 -9.17 2.62 23.46
CA SER A 32 -9.57 3.25 22.18
C SER A 32 -8.56 3.05 21.04
N ASP A 33 -7.33 2.69 21.37
CA ASP A 33 -6.22 2.42 20.44
C ASP A 33 -5.94 0.93 20.27
N ASN A 34 -6.73 0.05 20.90
CA ASN A 34 -6.56 -1.38 20.74
C ASN A 34 -6.88 -1.80 19.30
N THR A 35 -5.88 -2.33 18.61
CA THR A 35 -5.96 -2.74 17.21
C THR A 35 -5.84 -4.25 17.04
N VAL A 36 -6.47 -4.74 15.99
CA VAL A 36 -6.47 -6.14 15.59
C VAL A 36 -5.99 -6.25 14.16
N LEU A 37 -4.94 -7.01 13.92
CA LEU A 37 -4.42 -7.28 12.58
C LEU A 37 -5.33 -8.27 11.84
N LEU A 38 -5.82 -7.87 10.69
CA LEU A 38 -6.70 -8.64 9.82
C LEU A 38 -5.92 -9.42 8.76
N LEU A 39 -6.57 -10.38 8.10
CA LEU A 39 -5.93 -11.20 7.06
C LEU A 39 -5.48 -10.39 5.84
N ASN A 40 -6.13 -9.27 5.55
CA ASN A 40 -5.72 -8.34 4.49
C ASN A 40 -4.54 -7.43 4.89
N SER A 41 -3.88 -7.70 6.01
CA SER A 41 -2.79 -6.91 6.58
C SER A 41 -3.17 -5.49 7.00
N LYS A 42 -4.46 -5.23 7.23
CA LYS A 42 -4.98 -3.98 7.77
C LYS A 42 -5.21 -4.07 9.27
N ASN A 43 -5.11 -2.93 9.95
CA ASN A 43 -5.43 -2.81 11.35
C ASN A 43 -6.88 -2.34 11.54
N ALA A 44 -7.66 -3.11 12.31
CA ALA A 44 -8.99 -2.72 12.73
C ALA A 44 -8.99 -2.33 14.20
N VAL A 45 -9.70 -1.26 14.55
CA VAL A 45 -9.88 -0.85 15.94
C VAL A 45 -10.95 -1.72 16.58
N PHE A 46 -10.61 -2.37 17.70
CA PHE A 46 -11.53 -3.21 18.48
C PHE A 46 -11.56 -2.72 19.92
N THR A 47 -12.62 -2.04 20.32
CA THR A 47 -12.70 -1.30 21.57
C THR A 47 -14.00 -1.52 22.31
N GLY A 48 -14.03 -1.11 23.58
CA GLY A 48 -15.23 -1.12 24.39
C GLY A 48 -15.09 -1.83 25.74
N ASP A 49 -16.19 -1.90 26.46
CA ASP A 49 -16.29 -2.55 27.76
C ASP A 49 -17.67 -3.18 28.00
N TYR A 50 -17.86 -3.78 29.19
CA TYR A 50 -19.14 -4.41 29.55
C TYR A 50 -20.29 -3.43 29.73
N LYS A 51 -20.02 -2.13 29.94
CA LYS A 51 -21.05 -1.11 30.18
C LYS A 51 -21.45 -0.41 28.90
N SER A 52 -20.45 0.01 28.11
CA SER A 52 -20.65 0.75 26.85
C SER A 52 -20.89 -0.15 25.64
N GLY A 53 -20.63 -1.45 25.77
CA GLY A 53 -20.62 -2.38 24.66
C GLY A 53 -19.24 -2.42 23.97
N TYR A 54 -19.12 -3.23 22.92
CA TYR A 54 -17.89 -3.41 22.15
C TYR A 54 -18.14 -3.04 20.70
N THR A 55 -17.14 -2.46 20.07
CA THR A 55 -17.19 -2.08 18.66
C THR A 55 -16.00 -2.63 17.89
N PHE A 56 -16.23 -2.96 16.63
CA PHE A 56 -15.22 -3.32 15.64
C PHE A 56 -15.22 -2.28 14.53
N SER A 57 -14.12 -1.56 14.36
CA SER A 57 -14.03 -0.42 13.42
C SER A 57 -15.15 0.61 13.60
N GLY A 58 -15.55 0.86 14.86
CA GLY A 58 -16.66 1.75 15.20
C GLY A 58 -18.07 1.16 15.04
N ILE A 59 -18.19 -0.10 14.58
CA ILE A 59 -19.46 -0.80 14.41
C ILE A 59 -19.75 -1.65 15.63
N GLU A 60 -20.95 -1.53 16.19
CA GLU A 60 -21.36 -2.26 17.37
C GLU A 60 -21.36 -3.77 17.15
N LEU A 61 -20.92 -4.50 18.18
CA LEU A 61 -21.08 -5.95 18.24
C LEU A 61 -22.45 -6.31 18.79
N GLY A 62 -23.17 -7.12 18.05
CA GLY A 62 -24.36 -7.78 18.56
C GLY A 62 -23.99 -8.96 19.47
N GLU A 63 -24.16 -10.19 19.00
CA GLU A 63 -23.73 -11.38 19.73
C GLU A 63 -22.20 -11.54 19.65
N LYS A 64 -21.55 -11.73 20.79
CA LYS A 64 -20.10 -11.78 20.92
C LYS A 64 -19.59 -13.04 21.59
N ASN A 65 -18.32 -13.36 21.37
CA ASN A 65 -17.64 -14.51 21.98
C ASN A 65 -18.31 -15.85 21.68
N ILE A 66 -18.93 -16.02 20.52
CA ILE A 66 -19.51 -17.29 20.09
C ILE A 66 -18.34 -18.25 19.84
N ARG A 67 -18.24 -19.27 20.68
CA ARG A 67 -17.17 -20.27 20.56
C ARG A 67 -17.45 -21.21 19.40
N VAL A 68 -16.47 -21.33 18.53
CA VAL A 68 -16.44 -22.33 17.46
C VAL A 68 -15.18 -23.19 17.62
N ARG A 69 -15.07 -24.27 16.85
CA ARG A 69 -14.00 -25.25 17.02
C ARG A 69 -12.59 -24.64 16.92
N ASN A 70 -12.40 -23.67 16.05
CA ASN A 70 -11.10 -23.08 15.71
C ASN A 70 -10.98 -21.60 16.07
N GLY A 71 -11.91 -21.04 16.85
CA GLY A 71 -11.83 -19.61 17.20
C GLY A 71 -13.05 -19.04 17.90
N LEU A 72 -13.16 -17.73 17.81
CA LEU A 72 -14.32 -16.96 18.27
C LEU A 72 -14.97 -16.25 17.07
N LEU A 73 -16.29 -16.18 17.10
CA LEU A 73 -17.08 -15.42 16.16
C LEU A 73 -17.80 -14.28 16.90
N HIS A 74 -17.77 -13.10 16.30
CA HIS A 74 -18.52 -11.93 16.74
C HIS A 74 -19.46 -11.51 15.63
N LYS A 75 -20.71 -11.21 15.97
CA LYS A 75 -21.66 -10.64 15.00
C LYS A 75 -21.57 -9.12 15.08
N ILE A 76 -21.33 -8.49 13.96
CA ILE A 76 -21.42 -7.04 13.79
C ILE A 76 -22.79 -6.66 13.23
N VAL A 77 -23.32 -5.51 13.64
CA VAL A 77 -24.68 -5.07 13.23
C VAL A 77 -24.71 -4.47 11.82
N ALA A 78 -23.54 -4.12 11.27
CA ALA A 78 -23.36 -3.62 9.90
C ALA A 78 -21.98 -4.01 9.38
N PRO A 79 -21.74 -4.05 8.07
CA PRO A 79 -20.40 -4.26 7.51
C PRO A 79 -19.49 -3.07 7.85
N SER A 80 -18.21 -3.36 8.13
CA SER A 80 -17.21 -2.30 8.30
C SER A 80 -16.82 -1.70 6.95
N GLU A 81 -16.59 -0.39 6.94
CA GLU A 81 -16.08 0.30 5.77
C GLU A 81 -14.61 -0.04 5.55
N TYR A 82 -14.25 -0.38 4.31
CA TYR A 82 -12.85 -0.61 3.95
C TYR A 82 -12.13 0.74 3.84
N LYS A 83 -11.07 0.90 4.64
CA LYS A 83 -10.22 2.08 4.59
C LYS A 83 -9.00 1.82 3.72
N TYR A 84 -8.83 2.61 2.68
CA TYR A 84 -7.68 2.54 1.79
C TYR A 84 -6.43 3.10 2.48
N SER A 85 -5.28 2.46 2.28
CA SER A 85 -3.99 3.11 2.53
C SER A 85 -3.76 4.24 1.53
N ILE A 86 -2.79 5.11 1.78
CA ILE A 86 -2.41 6.16 0.82
C ILE A 86 -2.04 5.53 -0.53
N TRP A 87 -1.29 4.43 -0.50
CA TRP A 87 -0.88 3.70 -1.68
C TRP A 87 -2.05 3.17 -2.51
N GLU A 88 -3.02 2.56 -1.85
CA GLU A 88 -4.23 2.05 -2.51
C GLU A 88 -5.11 3.19 -3.05
N TYR A 89 -5.25 4.28 -2.27
CA TYR A 89 -6.03 5.44 -2.70
C TYR A 89 -5.46 6.10 -3.95
N LEU A 90 -4.15 6.27 -4.04
CA LEU A 90 -3.49 6.80 -5.23
C LEU A 90 -3.82 6.04 -6.51
N LYS A 91 -4.13 4.75 -6.40
CA LYS A 91 -4.48 3.91 -7.56
C LYS A 91 -5.90 4.15 -8.08
N ILE A 92 -6.82 4.53 -7.21
CA ILE A 92 -8.26 4.66 -7.54
C ILE A 92 -8.68 6.12 -7.78
N ALA A 93 -7.89 7.08 -7.37
CA ALA A 93 -8.18 8.50 -7.49
C ALA A 93 -7.73 9.02 -8.86
N ALA A 94 -8.68 9.23 -9.76
CA ALA A 94 -8.43 9.57 -11.16
C ALA A 94 -7.75 10.94 -11.40
N ASP A 95 -7.80 11.83 -10.43
CA ASP A 95 -7.20 13.17 -10.51
C ASP A 95 -5.71 13.23 -10.12
N VAL A 96 -5.17 12.14 -9.55
CA VAL A 96 -3.77 11.99 -9.12
C VAL A 96 -3.11 10.72 -9.67
N ASP A 97 -3.73 10.07 -10.63
CA ASP A 97 -3.28 8.78 -11.17
C ASP A 97 -1.95 8.84 -11.93
N SER A 98 -1.54 10.02 -12.41
CA SER A 98 -0.22 10.20 -13.05
C SER A 98 0.93 9.88 -12.11
N VAL A 99 0.83 10.26 -10.85
CA VAL A 99 1.81 9.92 -9.80
C VAL A 99 1.75 8.42 -9.51
N ALA A 100 0.54 7.88 -9.35
CA ALA A 100 0.33 6.46 -9.11
C ALA A 100 0.92 5.62 -10.24
N GLN A 101 0.62 5.94 -11.50
CA GLN A 101 1.17 5.24 -12.67
C GLN A 101 2.70 5.29 -12.73
N TYR A 102 3.29 6.42 -12.31
CA TYR A 102 4.75 6.52 -12.24
C TYR A 102 5.32 5.60 -11.16
N LEU A 103 4.74 5.56 -9.96
CA LEU A 103 5.19 4.73 -8.85
C LEU A 103 4.94 3.24 -9.09
N TYR A 104 3.76 2.88 -9.59
CA TYR A 104 3.37 1.48 -9.83
C TYR A 104 4.21 0.77 -10.89
N ARG A 105 4.86 1.48 -11.81
CA ARG A 105 5.79 0.86 -12.79
C ARG A 105 7.03 0.21 -12.17
N TYR A 106 7.33 0.55 -10.92
CA TYR A 106 8.43 -0.04 -10.15
C TYR A 106 7.99 -1.24 -9.31
N ASN A 107 6.76 -1.69 -9.46
CA ASN A 107 6.31 -2.94 -8.86
C ASN A 107 7.02 -4.12 -9.53
N VAL A 108 7.64 -4.95 -8.72
CA VAL A 108 8.21 -6.24 -9.13
C VAL A 108 7.43 -7.32 -8.40
N THR A 109 6.81 -8.21 -9.19
CA THR A 109 6.05 -9.34 -8.65
C THR A 109 6.84 -10.62 -8.86
N GLU A 110 7.20 -11.27 -7.77
CA GLU A 110 7.98 -12.50 -7.77
C GLU A 110 7.20 -13.64 -7.14
N PHE A 111 7.45 -14.86 -7.63
CA PHE A 111 6.88 -16.06 -7.05
C PHE A 111 7.41 -16.28 -5.64
N ASN A 112 6.52 -16.50 -4.68
CA ASN A 112 6.86 -16.75 -3.29
C ASN A 112 6.65 -18.23 -2.96
N GLU A 113 7.70 -19.01 -3.05
CA GLU A 113 7.68 -20.44 -2.75
C GLU A 113 7.23 -20.72 -1.30
N GLY A 114 7.68 -19.88 -0.35
CA GLY A 114 7.40 -20.07 1.08
C GLY A 114 5.90 -19.87 1.44
N ALA A 115 5.21 -19.02 0.69
CA ALA A 115 3.78 -18.76 0.86
C ALA A 115 2.90 -19.63 -0.05
N SER A 116 3.48 -20.38 -0.99
CA SER A 116 2.79 -21.24 -1.93
C SER A 116 2.47 -22.62 -1.33
N ILE A 117 1.35 -23.19 -1.70
CA ILE A 117 0.95 -24.55 -1.28
C ILE A 117 1.59 -25.56 -2.22
N LYS A 118 2.54 -26.34 -1.69
CA LYS A 118 3.23 -27.36 -2.47
C LYS A 118 2.29 -28.51 -2.86
N GLY A 119 2.37 -28.90 -4.12
CA GLY A 119 1.75 -30.09 -4.69
C GLY A 119 2.72 -31.27 -4.75
N PRO A 120 2.35 -32.35 -5.45
CA PRO A 120 3.23 -33.49 -5.67
C PRO A 120 4.39 -33.12 -6.58
N ILE A 121 5.51 -33.86 -6.44
CA ILE A 121 6.62 -33.77 -7.37
C ILE A 121 6.25 -34.54 -8.66
N VAL A 122 6.33 -33.88 -9.80
CA VAL A 122 6.03 -34.46 -11.11
C VAL A 122 7.28 -34.31 -11.99
N ASN A 123 7.76 -35.42 -12.55
CA ASN A 123 8.97 -35.47 -13.37
C ASN A 123 10.23 -34.87 -12.71
N GLY A 124 10.32 -34.93 -11.38
CA GLY A 124 11.44 -34.36 -10.61
C GLY A 124 11.31 -32.88 -10.29
N GLU A 125 10.22 -32.20 -10.72
CA GLU A 125 9.96 -30.79 -10.44
C GLU A 125 8.86 -30.64 -9.39
N GLN A 126 9.03 -29.66 -8.50
CA GLN A 126 8.03 -29.29 -7.50
C GLN A 126 6.86 -28.61 -8.18
N THR A 127 5.65 -29.17 -8.04
CA THR A 127 4.42 -28.48 -8.46
C THR A 127 3.78 -27.74 -7.29
N TYR A 128 2.85 -26.83 -7.60
CA TYR A 128 2.13 -26.06 -6.61
C TYR A 128 0.62 -26.19 -6.85
N LEU A 129 -0.10 -26.48 -5.77
CA LEU A 129 -1.58 -26.51 -5.78
C LEU A 129 -2.15 -25.09 -5.76
N ASP A 130 -1.43 -24.19 -5.09
CA ASP A 130 -1.71 -22.75 -5.10
C ASP A 130 -0.38 -21.99 -5.13
N SER A 131 -0.31 -20.98 -5.98
CA SER A 131 0.90 -20.19 -6.23
C SER A 131 0.73 -18.80 -5.64
N ALA A 132 1.50 -18.49 -4.60
CA ALA A 132 1.56 -17.17 -4.02
C ALA A 132 2.62 -16.31 -4.71
N PHE A 133 2.33 -15.02 -4.84
CA PHE A 133 3.26 -14.03 -5.38
C PHE A 133 3.41 -12.87 -4.40
N THR A 134 4.61 -12.34 -4.28
CA THR A 134 4.91 -11.14 -3.50
C THR A 134 5.24 -10.00 -4.44
N THR A 135 4.55 -8.89 -4.29
CA THR A 135 4.86 -7.65 -5.02
C THR A 135 5.63 -6.71 -4.13
N THR A 136 6.79 -6.30 -4.59
CA THR A 136 7.64 -5.29 -3.94
C THR A 136 7.72 -4.05 -4.81
N ASN A 137 8.02 -2.90 -4.19
CA ASN A 137 8.24 -1.66 -4.91
C ASN A 137 9.42 -0.92 -4.29
N THR A 138 10.41 -0.56 -5.10
CA THR A 138 11.64 0.08 -4.63
C THR A 138 11.43 1.48 -4.05
N TRP A 139 10.29 2.12 -4.36
CA TRP A 139 9.92 3.43 -3.81
C TRP A 139 9.24 3.34 -2.44
N LEU A 140 8.67 2.18 -2.09
CA LEU A 140 8.03 1.93 -0.79
C LEU A 140 9.09 1.55 0.24
N ASN A 141 9.89 2.50 0.64
CA ASN A 141 10.87 2.34 1.70
C ASN A 141 11.15 3.69 2.38
N SER A 142 11.67 3.63 3.60
CA SER A 142 12.02 4.82 4.41
C SER A 142 13.35 5.45 4.02
N TRP A 143 14.16 4.77 3.18
CA TRP A 143 15.49 5.20 2.77
C TRP A 143 15.49 5.66 1.31
N GLY A 144 15.23 6.93 1.09
CA GLY A 144 15.27 7.52 -0.25
C GLY A 144 14.05 7.28 -1.14
N GLY A 145 13.05 6.55 -0.65
CA GLY A 145 11.75 6.37 -1.29
C GLY A 145 10.69 7.35 -0.79
N VAL A 146 9.42 7.02 -1.06
CA VAL A 146 8.25 7.80 -0.61
C VAL A 146 7.74 7.36 0.77
N GLY A 147 8.47 6.51 1.47
CA GLY A 147 8.03 5.88 2.72
C GLY A 147 7.18 4.62 2.48
N ASN A 148 6.90 3.89 3.55
CA ASN A 148 6.07 2.68 3.49
C ASN A 148 4.58 3.06 3.54
N ILE A 149 4.14 3.87 2.57
CA ILE A 149 2.77 4.42 2.52
C ILE A 149 1.70 3.36 2.20
N ASP A 150 2.10 2.14 1.96
CA ASP A 150 1.26 0.94 1.83
C ASP A 150 1.02 0.24 3.17
N SER A 151 1.90 0.47 4.17
CA SER A 151 1.81 -0.10 5.51
C SER A 151 1.04 0.82 6.46
N GLU A 152 0.31 0.22 7.41
CA GLU A 152 -0.37 0.93 8.50
C GLU A 152 0.47 1.00 9.78
N ASP A 153 1.72 0.49 9.75
CA ASP A 153 2.64 0.53 10.89
C ASP A 153 3.15 1.94 11.20
N SER A 154 2.99 2.85 10.24
CA SER A 154 3.39 4.25 10.37
C SER A 154 2.36 5.18 9.76
N THR A 155 2.28 6.38 10.30
CA THR A 155 1.38 7.42 9.79
C THR A 155 2.14 8.37 8.88
N TYR A 156 1.61 8.60 7.69
CA TYR A 156 2.20 9.48 6.69
C TYR A 156 1.24 10.61 6.29
N ILE A 157 1.81 11.74 5.93
CA ILE A 157 1.12 12.80 5.19
C ILE A 157 1.80 12.88 3.82
N VAL A 158 1.00 12.78 2.76
CA VAL A 158 1.48 12.87 1.39
C VAL A 158 0.77 14.01 0.68
N TYR A 159 1.54 14.94 0.15
CA TYR A 159 1.02 16.02 -0.70
C TYR A 159 1.13 15.59 -2.15
N VAL A 160 0.00 15.26 -2.75
CA VAL A 160 -0.06 14.73 -4.12
C VAL A 160 -0.54 15.83 -5.06
N PRO A 161 0.23 16.17 -6.10
CA PRO A 161 -0.24 17.11 -7.12
C PRO A 161 -1.32 16.45 -7.99
N SER A 162 -2.24 17.26 -8.51
CA SER A 162 -3.13 16.81 -9.58
C SER A 162 -2.33 16.39 -10.82
N ASN A 163 -2.96 15.67 -11.74
CA ASN A 163 -2.32 15.22 -12.97
C ASN A 163 -1.71 16.39 -13.78
N ASP A 164 -2.44 17.50 -13.90
CA ASP A 164 -1.95 18.68 -14.61
C ASP A 164 -0.75 19.30 -13.91
N MET A 165 -0.84 19.45 -12.59
CA MET A 165 0.27 19.97 -11.79
C MET A 165 1.50 19.08 -11.86
N TRP A 166 1.32 17.75 -11.79
CA TRP A 166 2.42 16.78 -11.95
C TRP A 166 3.15 16.97 -13.28
N ASN A 167 2.40 17.08 -14.38
CA ASN A 167 2.96 17.27 -15.71
C ASN A 167 3.69 18.60 -15.82
N GLU A 168 3.13 19.68 -15.26
CA GLU A 168 3.78 20.99 -15.22
C GLU A 168 5.08 20.97 -14.41
N MET A 169 5.06 20.37 -13.23
CA MET A 169 6.24 20.22 -12.36
C MET A 169 7.34 19.40 -13.06
N VAL A 170 6.98 18.28 -13.73
CA VAL A 170 7.93 17.48 -14.50
C VAL A 170 8.54 18.29 -15.64
N ALA A 171 7.72 19.01 -16.40
CA ALA A 171 8.20 19.85 -17.49
C ALA A 171 9.12 21.00 -17.03
N LYS A 172 8.86 21.57 -15.86
CA LYS A 172 9.77 22.57 -15.24
C LYS A 172 11.08 21.92 -14.80
N ALA A 173 11.02 20.78 -14.11
CA ALA A 173 12.21 20.09 -13.61
C ALA A 173 13.10 19.58 -14.77
N GLU A 174 12.52 19.10 -15.87
CA GLU A 174 13.26 18.65 -17.05
C GLU A 174 14.23 19.70 -17.61
N LYS A 175 13.91 20.98 -17.44
CA LYS A 175 14.79 22.09 -17.88
C LYS A 175 16.10 22.14 -17.10
N HIS A 176 16.11 21.65 -15.86
CA HIS A 176 17.29 21.60 -15.00
C HIS A 176 18.16 20.36 -15.25
N PHE A 177 17.59 19.30 -15.82
CA PHE A 177 18.32 18.09 -16.22
C PHE A 177 18.61 18.12 -17.73
N ASN A 178 19.25 19.21 -18.17
CA ASN A 178 19.50 19.44 -19.58
C ASN A 178 20.78 18.72 -20.02
N TYR A 179 20.62 17.55 -20.61
CA TYR A 179 21.69 16.86 -21.30
C TYR A 179 21.79 17.43 -22.74
N ASP A 180 23.00 17.69 -23.22
CA ASP A 180 23.20 18.10 -24.61
C ASP A 180 22.80 16.95 -25.56
N LEU A 181 21.66 17.09 -26.19
CA LEU A 181 21.12 16.17 -27.18
C LEU A 181 21.48 16.59 -28.64
N SER A 182 22.16 17.71 -28.82
CA SER A 182 22.48 18.28 -30.13
C SER A 182 23.84 17.85 -30.68
N SER A 183 24.62 17.07 -29.94
CA SER A 183 25.95 16.63 -30.36
C SER A 183 25.88 15.83 -31.67
N ALA A 184 26.62 16.28 -32.68
CA ALA A 184 26.70 15.66 -34.00
C ALA A 184 27.21 14.21 -33.97
N ASN A 185 27.93 13.83 -32.91
CA ASN A 185 28.51 12.50 -32.74
C ASN A 185 27.62 11.55 -31.95
N MET A 186 26.41 11.97 -31.59
CA MET A 186 25.51 11.16 -30.77
C MET A 186 24.59 10.32 -31.65
N THR A 187 24.55 9.01 -31.39
CA THR A 187 23.59 8.11 -32.06
C THR A 187 22.16 8.37 -31.57
N GLU A 188 21.15 8.00 -32.35
CA GLU A 188 19.74 8.11 -31.93
C GLU A 188 19.45 7.32 -30.69
N ALA A 189 20.10 6.16 -30.50
CA ALA A 189 19.98 5.36 -29.29
C ALA A 189 20.48 6.12 -28.05
N THR A 190 21.64 6.79 -28.17
CA THR A 190 22.23 7.61 -27.08
C THR A 190 21.35 8.83 -26.77
N LYS A 191 20.77 9.48 -27.77
CA LYS A 191 19.82 10.58 -27.57
C LYS A 191 18.60 10.14 -26.82
N TYR A 192 18.01 8.99 -27.20
CA TYR A 192 16.87 8.41 -26.51
C TYR A 192 17.17 8.07 -25.04
N GLU A 193 18.33 7.47 -24.78
CA GLU A 193 18.77 7.13 -23.42
C GLU A 193 18.91 8.39 -22.56
N ARG A 194 19.55 9.44 -23.04
CA ARG A 194 19.71 10.70 -22.31
C ARG A 194 18.38 11.41 -22.06
N ASP A 195 17.48 11.43 -23.03
CA ASP A 195 16.14 11.99 -22.85
C ASP A 195 15.34 11.19 -21.78
N SER A 196 15.47 9.88 -21.79
CA SER A 196 14.85 9.01 -20.79
C SER A 196 15.41 9.26 -19.39
N LEU A 197 16.73 9.44 -19.25
CA LEU A 197 17.38 9.79 -17.99
C LEU A 197 16.92 11.17 -17.48
N ARG A 198 16.84 12.17 -18.34
CA ARG A 198 16.34 13.51 -17.99
C ARG A 198 14.94 13.44 -17.40
N LYS A 199 14.03 12.74 -18.08
CA LYS A 199 12.65 12.53 -17.62
C LYS A 199 12.59 11.75 -16.31
N TYR A 200 13.46 10.77 -16.15
CA TYR A 200 13.57 10.01 -14.91
C TYR A 200 13.98 10.90 -13.73
N TYR A 201 15.07 11.68 -13.87
CA TYR A 201 15.54 12.55 -12.79
C TYR A 201 14.56 13.69 -12.48
N ALA A 202 13.88 14.25 -13.47
CA ALA A 202 12.84 15.25 -13.25
C ALA A 202 11.69 14.73 -12.40
N ARG A 203 11.22 13.50 -12.67
CA ARG A 203 10.17 12.86 -11.89
C ARG A 203 10.63 12.48 -10.50
N LEU A 204 11.85 11.95 -10.39
CA LEU A 204 12.48 11.64 -9.11
C LEU A 204 12.60 12.88 -8.21
N HIS A 205 13.02 14.00 -8.78
CA HIS A 205 13.11 15.28 -8.06
C HIS A 205 11.75 15.67 -7.48
N ASN A 206 10.69 15.60 -8.27
CA ASN A 206 9.35 15.95 -7.82
C ASN A 206 8.85 15.01 -6.72
N LEU A 207 9.08 13.70 -6.83
CA LEU A 207 8.68 12.73 -5.81
C LEU A 207 9.32 12.98 -4.45
N LYS A 208 10.55 13.43 -4.42
CA LYS A 208 11.27 13.68 -3.16
C LYS A 208 10.64 14.76 -2.28
N PHE A 209 9.78 15.60 -2.82
CA PHE A 209 9.10 16.66 -2.08
C PHE A 209 7.67 16.32 -1.65
N MET A 210 7.19 15.13 -1.95
CA MET A 210 5.78 14.77 -1.74
C MET A 210 5.49 14.14 -0.38
N THR A 211 6.49 13.49 0.22
CA THR A 211 6.23 12.60 1.35
C THR A 211 6.84 13.11 2.65
N TYR A 212 6.02 13.12 3.70
CA TYR A 212 6.45 13.40 5.07
C TYR A 212 6.03 12.23 5.95
N SER A 213 6.90 11.84 6.88
CA SER A 213 6.53 10.92 7.95
C SER A 213 6.09 11.69 9.18
N VAL A 214 4.98 11.28 9.79
CA VAL A 214 4.52 11.77 11.09
C VAL A 214 4.99 10.76 12.13
N ASN A 215 5.92 11.16 12.99
CA ASN A 215 6.37 10.30 14.08
C ASN A 215 5.46 10.45 15.32
N GLU A 216 5.63 9.58 16.32
CA GLU A 216 4.87 9.58 17.56
C GLU A 216 4.92 10.91 18.32
N GLN A 217 5.94 11.73 18.11
CA GLN A 217 6.07 13.06 18.68
C GLN A 217 5.30 14.13 17.90
N LYS A 218 4.49 13.74 16.93
CA LYS A 218 3.72 14.64 16.05
C LYS A 218 4.56 15.66 15.27
N HIS A 219 5.82 15.37 15.04
CA HIS A 219 6.66 16.18 14.18
C HIS A 219 6.56 15.67 12.74
N ILE A 220 6.24 16.57 11.82
CA ILE A 220 6.32 16.30 10.38
C ILE A 220 7.78 16.52 9.99
N LYS A 221 8.45 15.47 9.53
CA LYS A 221 9.81 15.57 8.98
C LYS A 221 9.78 15.26 7.50
N PRO A 222 10.38 16.12 6.66
CA PRO A 222 10.75 15.68 5.31
C PRO A 222 11.69 14.49 5.44
N THR A 223 11.61 13.52 4.55
CA THR A 223 12.61 12.45 4.51
C THR A 223 13.97 13.07 4.22
N ASP A 224 15.02 12.62 4.91
CA ASP A 224 16.37 13.27 4.86
C ASP A 224 16.96 13.37 3.45
N SER A 225 16.50 12.53 2.52
CA SER A 225 16.90 12.55 1.12
C SER A 225 16.22 13.65 0.28
N MET A 226 15.35 14.46 0.87
CA MET A 226 14.60 15.51 0.18
C MET A 226 15.27 16.89 0.25
N MET A 227 16.32 17.03 1.05
CA MET A 227 17.07 18.29 1.08
C MET A 227 18.01 18.35 -0.11
N PRO A 228 18.03 19.47 -0.85
CA PRO A 228 18.99 19.66 -1.95
C PRO A 228 20.43 19.75 -1.45
#